data_d5bb9a58ad4d161e00712f97df7af4c7
#
_entry.id   d5bb9a58ad4d161e00712f97df7af4c7
#
_cell.length_a   1.000
_cell.length_b   1.000
_cell.length_c   1.000
_cell.angle_alpha   90.00
_cell.angle_beta   90.00
_cell.angle_gamma   90.00
#
_symmetry.space_group_name_H-M   'P 1'
#
loop_
_entity.id
_entity.type
_entity.pdbx_description
1 polymer ?
#
loop_
_entity_poly.entity_id
_entity_poly.type
_entity_poly.pdbx_seq_one_letter_code
_entity_poly.pdbx_strand_id
1 'polypeptide(L)'
;MSQDIGQNALPDPEYFKKLATTRMPFGKYADRLLIDLPEPYVVWMAQKGFPKGDLGDMLRTVYEIKANGLEYLFKPFRRKKAGNRAARK
;
A
#
# COMPACT_ATOMS: atom_id res chain seq x y z
N MET A 1 -26.13 -6.34 7.07
CA MET A 1 -24.97 -6.65 7.69
C MET A 1 -24.08 -7.53 7.00
N SER A 2 -24.50 -8.59 6.43
CA SER A 2 -23.55 -9.41 5.77
C SER A 2 -22.90 -8.72 4.63
N GLN A 3 -23.57 -7.81 4.00
CA GLN A 3 -22.95 -7.12 2.92
C GLN A 3 -21.84 -6.25 3.43
N ASP A 4 -21.94 -5.84 4.66
CA ASP A 4 -20.89 -5.04 5.21
C ASP A 4 -19.60 -5.81 5.28
N ILE A 5 -19.73 -7.08 5.55
CA ILE A 5 -18.56 -7.92 5.63
C ILE A 5 -17.87 -7.98 4.30
N GLY A 6 -18.64 -8.11 3.25
CA GLY A 6 -18.05 -8.17 1.94
C GLY A 6 -17.35 -6.89 1.59
N GLN A 7 -17.94 -5.79 1.95
CA GLN A 7 -17.32 -4.52 1.64
C GLN A 7 -16.07 -4.32 2.42
N ASN A 8 -16.04 -4.80 3.64
CA ASN A 8 -14.88 -4.63 4.47
C ASN A 8 -13.71 -5.45 4.01
N ALA A 9 -13.97 -6.43 3.20
CA ALA A 9 -12.90 -7.29 2.75
C ALA A 9 -11.91 -6.55 1.88
N LEU A 10 -12.38 -5.55 1.14
CA LEU A 10 -11.50 -4.81 0.27
C LEU A 10 -11.70 -3.33 0.45
N PRO A 11 -10.65 -2.56 0.29
CA PRO A 11 -10.77 -1.12 0.39
C PRO A 11 -11.61 -0.57 -0.75
N ASP A 12 -12.18 0.58 -0.51
CA ASP A 12 -12.85 1.35 -1.50
C ASP A 12 -11.88 1.61 -2.66
N PRO A 13 -12.32 1.54 -3.90
CA PRO A 13 -11.42 1.75 -5.04
C PRO A 13 -10.67 3.08 -4.99
N GLU A 14 -11.32 4.13 -4.54
CA GLU A 14 -10.66 5.41 -4.44
C GLU A 14 -9.57 5.38 -3.39
N TYR A 15 -9.84 4.73 -2.29
CA TYR A 15 -8.86 4.63 -1.23
C TYR A 15 -7.69 3.78 -1.72
N PHE A 16 -7.98 2.73 -2.45
CA PHE A 16 -6.95 1.84 -2.94
C PHE A 16 -6.04 2.58 -3.92
N LYS A 17 -6.63 3.41 -4.74
CA LYS A 17 -5.85 4.19 -5.68
C LYS A 17 -4.96 5.16 -4.93
N LYS A 18 -5.50 5.80 -3.90
CA LYS A 18 -4.74 6.71 -3.09
C LYS A 18 -3.59 5.98 -2.43
N LEU A 19 -3.87 4.80 -1.91
CA LEU A 19 -2.87 3.99 -1.26
C LEU A 19 -1.73 3.66 -2.21
N ALA A 20 -2.07 3.33 -3.44
CA ALA A 20 -1.09 2.90 -4.42
C ALA A 20 -0.26 4.04 -4.98
N THR A 21 -0.68 5.28 -4.76
CA THR A 21 0.04 6.41 -5.31
C THR A 21 0.64 7.34 -4.27
N THR A 22 0.46 7.03 -3.00
CA THR A 22 1.00 7.87 -1.94
C THR A 22 2.44 7.51 -1.66
N ARG A 23 3.26 8.53 -1.43
CA ARG A 23 4.66 8.32 -1.16
C ARG A 23 4.95 8.54 0.31
N MET A 24 5.99 7.87 0.78
CA MET A 24 6.41 8.00 2.16
C MET A 24 6.99 9.39 2.36
N PRO A 25 6.48 10.15 3.33
CA PRO A 25 6.90 11.56 3.47
C PRO A 25 8.19 11.77 4.25
N PHE A 26 8.70 10.74 4.91
CA PHE A 26 9.89 10.94 5.72
C PHE A 26 10.63 9.64 5.92
N GLY A 27 11.79 9.75 6.54
CA GLY A 27 12.54 8.60 6.95
C GLY A 27 13.42 8.01 5.88
N LYS A 28 13.90 6.83 6.15
CA LYS A 28 14.84 6.16 5.30
C LYS A 28 14.29 5.92 3.90
N TYR A 29 13.00 5.69 3.81
CA TYR A 29 12.38 5.40 2.53
C TYR A 29 11.52 6.54 2.02
N ALA A 30 11.87 7.77 2.39
CA ALA A 30 11.12 8.93 1.93
C ALA A 30 11.03 8.92 0.41
N ASP A 31 9.88 9.33 -0.09
CA ASP A 31 9.62 9.43 -1.52
C ASP A 31 9.36 8.12 -2.21
N ARG A 32 9.47 7.00 -1.52
CA ARG A 32 9.08 5.74 -2.08
C ARG A 32 7.59 5.59 -1.96
N LEU A 33 6.98 4.90 -2.92
CA LEU A 33 5.57 4.59 -2.79
C LEU A 33 5.37 3.70 -1.58
N LEU A 34 4.27 3.90 -0.88
CA LEU A 34 4.01 3.07 0.30
C LEU A 34 3.95 1.60 -0.06
N ILE A 35 3.39 1.28 -1.22
CA ILE A 35 3.26 -0.11 -1.62
C ILE A 35 4.60 -0.73 -2.00
N ASP A 36 5.63 0.10 -2.16
CA ASP A 36 6.96 -0.40 -2.49
C ASP A 36 7.88 -0.47 -1.29
N LEU A 37 7.39 -0.17 -0.11
CA LEU A 37 8.22 -0.26 1.08
C LEU A 37 8.58 -1.72 1.33
N PRO A 38 9.82 -1.99 1.75
CA PRO A 38 10.20 -3.36 2.05
C PRO A 38 9.36 -3.93 3.17
N GLU A 39 9.01 -5.18 3.05
CA GLU A 39 8.18 -5.81 4.06
C GLU A 39 8.79 -5.74 5.46
N PRO A 40 10.09 -6.00 5.64
CA PRO A 40 10.67 -5.92 6.97
C PRO A 40 10.51 -4.54 7.60
N TYR A 41 10.56 -3.51 6.79
CA TYR A 41 10.40 -2.16 7.30
C TYR A 41 8.95 -1.94 7.79
N VAL A 42 7.99 -2.42 7.02
CA VAL A 42 6.59 -2.27 7.39
C VAL A 42 6.29 -3.09 8.64
N VAL A 43 6.86 -4.27 8.74
CA VAL A 43 6.69 -5.10 9.92
C VAL A 43 7.28 -4.39 11.13
N TRP A 44 8.44 -3.79 10.96
CA TRP A 44 9.08 -3.06 12.04
C TRP A 44 8.18 -1.92 12.52
N MET A 45 7.58 -1.21 11.59
CA MET A 45 6.67 -0.14 11.95
C MET A 45 5.45 -0.66 12.68
N ALA A 46 4.97 -1.82 12.28
CA ALA A 46 3.82 -2.40 12.95
C ALA A 46 4.13 -2.69 14.41
N GLN A 47 5.36 -3.09 14.67
CA GLN A 47 5.77 -3.39 16.03
C GLN A 47 6.00 -2.15 16.86
N LYS A 48 6.54 -1.11 16.25
CA LYS A 48 6.81 0.13 16.94
C LYS A 48 5.56 0.98 17.08
N GLY A 49 4.61 0.80 16.18
CA GLY A 49 3.43 1.62 16.15
C GLY A 49 3.46 2.52 14.94
N PHE A 50 2.38 2.49 14.17
CA PHE A 50 2.30 3.34 12.98
C PHE A 50 2.08 4.78 13.38
N PRO A 51 2.49 5.72 12.52
CA PRO A 51 2.21 7.13 12.78
C PRO A 51 0.69 7.34 12.88
N LYS A 52 0.30 8.44 13.48
CA LYS A 52 -1.10 8.74 13.58
C LYS A 52 -1.61 9.35 12.30
N GLY A 53 -2.91 9.35 12.14
CA GLY A 53 -3.54 10.01 11.02
C GLY A 53 -3.63 9.14 9.79
N ASP A 54 -3.90 9.78 8.68
CA ASP A 54 -4.11 9.07 7.42
C ASP A 54 -2.91 8.24 7.00
N LEU A 55 -1.73 8.76 7.20
CA LEU A 55 -0.53 8.05 6.83
C LEU A 55 -0.44 6.72 7.58
N GLY A 56 -0.73 6.76 8.88
CA GLY A 56 -0.68 5.54 9.67
C GLY A 56 -1.70 4.54 9.21
N ASP A 57 -2.89 5.01 8.87
CA ASP A 57 -3.93 4.12 8.39
C ASP A 57 -3.51 3.47 7.09
N MET A 58 -2.90 4.23 6.21
CA MET A 58 -2.44 3.69 4.94
C MET A 58 -1.32 2.69 5.14
N LEU A 59 -0.41 2.98 6.05
CA LEU A 59 0.69 2.06 6.31
C LEU A 59 0.19 0.76 6.91
N ARG A 60 -0.81 0.86 7.76
CA ARG A 60 -1.38 -0.34 8.34
C ARG A 60 -2.03 -1.19 7.27
N THR A 61 -2.72 -0.54 6.34
CA THR A 61 -3.36 -1.27 5.25
C THR A 61 -2.31 -1.94 4.38
N VAL A 62 -1.23 -1.24 4.08
CA VAL A 62 -0.15 -1.82 3.28
C VAL A 62 0.42 -3.03 4.02
N TYR A 63 0.61 -2.89 5.32
CA TYR A 63 1.12 -3.98 6.11
C TYR A 63 0.22 -5.21 6.01
N GLU A 64 -1.08 -5.01 6.15
CA GLU A 64 -2.01 -6.12 6.09
C GLU A 64 -2.05 -6.76 4.71
N ILE A 65 -1.96 -5.95 3.68
CA ILE A 65 -1.95 -6.48 2.34
C ILE A 65 -0.71 -7.32 2.11
N LYS A 66 0.44 -6.84 2.54
CA LYS A 66 1.67 -7.59 2.37
C LYS A 66 1.66 -8.85 3.21
N ALA A 67 1.19 -8.74 4.44
CA ALA A 67 1.19 -9.88 5.34
C ALA A 67 0.28 -10.99 4.87
N ASN A 68 -0.75 -10.64 4.12
CA ASN A 68 -1.69 -11.63 3.62
C ASN A 68 -1.43 -12.05 2.19
N GLY A 69 -0.32 -11.63 1.62
CA GLY A 69 0.03 -12.04 0.28
C GLY A 69 -0.85 -11.44 -0.79
N LEU A 70 -1.43 -10.29 -0.52
CA LEU A 70 -2.35 -9.67 -1.45
C LEU A 70 -1.73 -8.56 -2.27
N GLU A 71 -0.42 -8.52 -2.34
CA GLU A 71 0.24 -7.45 -3.08
C GLU A 71 -0.11 -7.43 -4.54
N TYR A 72 -0.57 -8.54 -5.05
CA TYR A 72 -0.95 -8.57 -6.45
C TYR A 72 -2.08 -7.59 -6.75
N LEU A 73 -2.79 -7.14 -5.73
CA LEU A 73 -3.86 -6.18 -5.92
C LEU A 73 -3.32 -4.83 -6.41
N PHE A 74 -2.04 -4.58 -6.20
CA PHE A 74 -1.44 -3.32 -6.63
C PHE A 74 -0.94 -3.38 -8.06
N LYS A 75 -0.96 -4.54 -8.68
CA LYS A 75 -0.44 -4.69 -10.01
C LYS A 75 -0.96 -3.70 -11.03
N PRO A 76 -2.25 -3.43 -11.07
CA PRO A 76 -2.75 -2.50 -12.08
C PRO A 76 -2.10 -1.13 -11.96
N PHE A 77 -1.75 -0.73 -10.77
CA PHE A 77 -1.15 0.58 -10.57
C PHE A 77 0.35 0.58 -10.85
N ARG A 78 1.02 -0.49 -10.46
CA ARG A 78 2.43 -0.58 -10.71
C ARG A 78 2.70 -0.79 -12.16
N ARG A 79 1.83 -1.48 -12.82
CA ARG A 79 1.99 -1.81 -14.17
C ARG A 79 2.09 -0.61 -15.07
N LYS A 80 1.52 0.49 -14.68
CA LYS A 80 1.63 1.68 -15.46
C LYS A 80 3.06 2.06 -15.66
N LYS A 81 3.82 2.08 -14.61
CA LYS A 81 5.20 2.39 -14.70
C LYS A 81 5.94 1.36 -15.46
N ALA A 82 5.62 0.13 -15.20
CA ALA A 82 6.28 -0.94 -15.86
C ALA A 82 6.00 -0.88 -17.34
N GLY A 83 4.80 -0.52 -17.69
CA GLY A 83 4.44 -0.42 -19.06
C GLY A 83 5.26 0.60 -19.78
N ASN A 84 5.50 1.69 -19.16
CA ASN A 84 6.30 2.71 -19.75
C ASN A 84 7.68 2.23 -20.05
N ARG A 85 8.24 1.54 -19.11
CA ARG A 85 9.55 1.07 -19.30
C ARG A 85 9.61 0.04 -20.37
N ALA A 86 8.64 -0.81 -20.38
CA ALA A 86 8.61 -1.84 -21.37
C ALA A 86 8.47 -1.24 -22.73
N ALA A 87 7.74 -0.18 -22.82
CA ALA A 87 7.53 0.43 -24.11
C ALA A 87 8.83 0.89 -24.71
N ARG A 88 9.76 1.21 -23.87
CA ARG A 88 10.99 1.65 -24.37
C ARG A 88 11.75 0.62 -25.07
N LYS A 89 11.49 -0.60 -24.68
CA LYS A 89 12.23 -1.63 -25.30
C LYS A 89 11.76 -1.85 -26.61
#